data_e486ecf8df95b4eab88252f110b486d7
#
_entry.id   e486ecf8df95b4eab88252f110b486d7
#
_cell.length_a   1.000
_cell.length_b   1.000
_cell.length_c   1.000
_cell.angle_alpha   90.00
_cell.angle_beta   90.00
_cell.angle_gamma   90.00
#
_symmetry.space_group_name_H-M   'P 1'
#
loop_
_entity.id
_entity.type
_entity.pdbx_description
1 polymer ?
#
loop_
_entity_poly.entity_id
_entity_poly.type
_entity_poly.pdbx_seq_one_letter_code
_entity_poly.pdbx_strand_id
1 'polypeptide(L)'
;MSRPTCVTDAIRPIDATRPTAATRVTRFPSPGPLPRPVRASARRPVTRIAGPLALALALVAPLAGARAAEVRDERGATVSLPSPPRRIVSLLPSLTESVCALGACDRLVGVDRYSNSPAPVRALPQVGGGLDPNVEAIVALRPNVVLLSQASRVTQRLEALGVKVIALEPRTSADVRRVLDTLGAVLGVDDAQRVWRAIDAGVAAAAQSLPAAARGTRVYFEVNNAPYAAGETSFIGETLIRLGARNVVPAALGPFPKLNPEYVVRADPELIMVGARSAAGLEQRPGWGGIRAVRAQRICRFTAEESDVLVRPGPRMAEAARLMARCLSERAPGVAPAKATP
;
A
#
# COMPACT_ATOMS: atom_id res chain seq x y z
N MET A 1 -8.83 -4.31 -57.35
CA MET A 1 -7.46 -4.15 -57.92
C MET A 1 -7.00 -2.75 -57.49
N SER A 2 -6.09 -2.67 -56.54
CA SER A 2 -5.08 -1.60 -56.34
C SER A 2 -4.50 -1.82 -54.96
N ARG A 3 -3.25 -2.26 -54.89
CA ARG A 3 -2.44 -2.42 -53.67
C ARG A 3 -1.89 -1.03 -53.23
N PRO A 4 -1.74 -0.78 -51.96
CA PRO A 4 -0.85 0.27 -51.48
C PRO A 4 0.55 -0.27 -51.22
N THR A 5 1.53 0.48 -51.64
CA THR A 5 2.97 0.34 -51.60
C THR A 5 3.52 0.50 -50.17
N CYS A 6 4.46 -0.40 -49.81
CA CYS A 6 5.37 -0.27 -48.67
C CYS A 6 6.32 0.93 -48.89
N VAL A 7 6.47 1.77 -47.88
CA VAL A 7 7.58 2.70 -47.73
C VAL A 7 8.43 2.21 -46.55
N THR A 8 9.59 1.67 -46.89
CA THR A 8 10.71 1.37 -45.98
C THR A 8 11.51 2.68 -45.81
N ASP A 9 11.55 3.22 -44.60
CA ASP A 9 12.48 4.29 -44.28
C ASP A 9 13.58 3.75 -43.33
N ALA A 10 14.81 4.10 -43.73
CA ALA A 10 16.05 3.55 -43.25
C ALA A 10 16.47 4.12 -41.90
N ILE A 11 16.89 3.23 -41.00
CA ILE A 11 17.57 3.56 -39.73
C ILE A 11 19.03 3.94 -40.06
N ARG A 12 19.42 5.20 -39.71
CA ARG A 12 20.82 5.64 -39.68
C ARG A 12 21.41 5.40 -38.29
N PRO A 13 22.64 4.89 -38.16
CA PRO A 13 23.32 4.74 -36.88
C PRO A 13 23.89 6.09 -36.39
N ILE A 14 23.72 6.34 -35.07
CA ILE A 14 24.31 7.49 -34.40
C ILE A 14 25.72 7.13 -33.96
N ASP A 15 26.68 7.95 -34.45
CA ASP A 15 28.11 7.86 -34.23
C ASP A 15 28.48 8.24 -32.78
N ALA A 16 29.30 7.41 -32.15
CA ALA A 16 29.77 7.58 -30.78
C ALA A 16 31.15 8.24 -30.77
N THR A 17 31.18 9.55 -30.51
CA THR A 17 32.44 10.24 -30.19
C THR A 17 32.38 10.78 -28.76
N ARG A 18 33.27 10.21 -27.94
CA ARG A 18 33.66 10.67 -26.59
C ARG A 18 34.27 12.07 -26.61
N PRO A 19 34.23 12.78 -25.43
CA PRO A 19 35.48 12.84 -24.71
C PRO A 19 35.38 12.56 -23.18
N THR A 20 36.41 11.92 -22.73
CA THR A 20 36.81 11.63 -21.34
C THR A 20 37.03 12.90 -20.53
N ALA A 21 36.34 13.03 -19.39
CA ALA A 21 36.73 13.92 -18.31
C ALA A 21 37.43 13.10 -17.21
N ALA A 22 38.69 13.44 -16.96
CA ALA A 22 39.55 12.81 -15.95
C ALA A 22 39.07 13.18 -14.53
N THR A 23 38.65 12.20 -13.75
CA THR A 23 38.39 12.36 -12.32
C THR A 23 39.71 12.30 -11.57
N ARG A 24 40.07 13.39 -10.92
CA ARG A 24 41.26 13.56 -10.06
C ARG A 24 41.10 12.67 -8.80
N VAL A 25 41.94 11.64 -8.70
CA VAL A 25 42.04 10.80 -7.52
C VAL A 25 42.84 11.57 -6.45
N THR A 26 42.21 11.97 -5.37
CA THR A 26 42.84 12.48 -4.17
C THR A 26 43.43 11.30 -3.39
N ARG A 27 44.78 11.27 -3.28
CA ARG A 27 45.51 10.32 -2.45
C ARG A 27 45.27 10.63 -0.96
N PHE A 28 44.81 9.64 -0.22
CA PHE A 28 44.86 9.63 1.24
C PHE A 28 46.30 9.31 1.73
N PRO A 29 46.77 9.97 2.79
CA PRO A 29 48.08 9.67 3.36
C PRO A 29 48.05 8.35 4.13
N SER A 30 49.15 7.61 4.02
CA SER A 30 49.42 6.32 4.69
C SER A 30 49.54 6.48 6.22
N PRO A 31 49.03 5.51 7.01
CA PRO A 31 49.22 5.53 8.45
C PRO A 31 50.68 5.19 8.85
N GLY A 32 51.23 5.99 9.78
CA GLY A 32 52.56 5.84 10.36
C GLY A 32 52.69 4.60 11.25
N PRO A 33 53.94 4.21 11.58
CA PRO A 33 54.25 2.95 12.26
C PRO A 33 53.83 2.96 13.73
N LEU A 34 53.32 1.81 14.18
CA LEU A 34 52.91 1.51 15.55
C LEU A 34 54.15 1.46 16.52
N PRO A 35 53.98 1.92 17.76
CA PRO A 35 55.07 1.83 18.76
C PRO A 35 55.26 0.40 19.27
N ARG A 36 56.53 0.04 19.48
CA ARG A 36 57.01 -1.25 20.01
C ARG A 36 56.61 -1.46 21.47
N PRO A 37 56.28 -2.71 21.89
CA PRO A 37 55.96 -3.00 23.28
C PRO A 37 57.22 -2.98 24.15
N VAL A 38 57.11 -2.30 25.29
CA VAL A 38 58.10 -2.27 26.36
C VAL A 38 58.08 -3.58 27.14
N ARG A 39 59.20 -4.26 27.24
CA ARG A 39 59.41 -5.44 28.09
C ARG A 39 59.37 -5.02 29.56
N ALA A 40 58.42 -5.55 30.32
CA ALA A 40 58.44 -5.52 31.78
C ALA A 40 58.88 -6.87 32.32
N SER A 41 59.84 -6.78 33.22
CA SER A 41 60.60 -7.85 33.84
C SER A 41 59.75 -8.74 34.76
N ALA A 42 60.14 -10.01 34.77
CA ALA A 42 59.65 -11.07 35.62
C ALA A 42 59.93 -10.83 37.13
N ARG A 43 58.88 -11.02 37.95
CA ARG A 43 59.03 -11.42 39.35
C ARG A 43 58.22 -12.68 39.62
N ARG A 44 58.88 -13.76 39.99
CA ARG A 44 58.36 -15.02 40.55
C ARG A 44 58.31 -14.90 42.08
N PRO A 45 57.72 -15.88 42.82
CA PRO A 45 56.41 -16.43 42.90
C PRO A 45 55.86 -16.40 44.35
N VAL A 46 54.58 -16.57 44.58
CA VAL A 46 54.07 -17.17 45.81
C VAL A 46 52.91 -18.10 45.47
N THR A 47 53.21 -19.38 45.68
CA THR A 47 52.24 -20.48 45.58
C THR A 47 51.23 -20.39 46.72
N ARG A 48 49.96 -20.17 46.44
CA ARG A 48 48.88 -20.55 47.38
C ARG A 48 47.88 -21.43 46.64
N ILE A 49 47.86 -22.67 47.07
CA ILE A 49 46.89 -23.70 46.68
C ILE A 49 45.55 -23.32 47.31
N ALA A 50 44.58 -22.98 46.50
CA ALA A 50 43.16 -22.96 46.90
C ALA A 50 42.38 -23.58 45.76
N GLY A 51 41.60 -24.60 46.10
CA GLY A 51 40.95 -25.54 45.18
C GLY A 51 39.88 -24.92 44.24
N PRO A 52 39.59 -25.62 43.16
CA PRO A 52 38.64 -25.15 42.16
C PRO A 52 37.22 -25.37 42.61
N LEU A 53 36.55 -24.33 43.08
CA LEU A 53 35.07 -24.30 43.05
C LEU A 53 34.66 -23.70 41.70
N ALA A 54 34.64 -24.53 40.70
CA ALA A 54 34.13 -24.15 39.37
C ALA A 54 32.61 -23.99 39.50
N LEU A 55 32.17 -22.75 39.75
CA LEU A 55 30.80 -22.34 39.62
C LEU A 55 30.47 -22.28 38.12
N ALA A 56 29.94 -23.38 37.57
CA ALA A 56 29.40 -23.44 36.24
C ALA A 56 28.12 -22.57 36.20
N LEU A 57 28.30 -21.28 35.93
CA LEU A 57 27.19 -20.37 35.58
C LEU A 57 26.71 -20.77 34.19
N ALA A 58 25.75 -21.73 34.15
CA ALA A 58 25.05 -22.09 32.94
C ALA A 58 24.37 -20.82 32.40
N LEU A 59 24.88 -20.28 31.30
CA LEU A 59 24.26 -19.23 30.51
C LEU A 59 22.97 -19.81 29.97
N VAL A 60 21.87 -19.71 30.73
CA VAL A 60 20.52 -19.92 30.23
C VAL A 60 20.20 -18.71 29.35
N ALA A 61 20.67 -18.76 28.10
CA ALA A 61 20.17 -17.85 27.08
C ALA A 61 18.65 -18.08 27.02
N PRO A 62 17.80 -17.05 27.18
CA PRO A 62 16.39 -17.20 26.94
C PRO A 62 16.24 -17.65 25.49
N LEU A 63 15.82 -18.90 25.27
CA LEU A 63 15.23 -19.28 24.00
C LEU A 63 14.07 -18.32 23.81
N ALA A 64 14.24 -17.31 22.97
CA ALA A 64 13.16 -16.50 22.45
C ALA A 64 12.23 -17.47 21.70
N GLY A 65 11.32 -18.08 22.44
CA GLY A 65 10.35 -19.03 21.91
C GLY A 65 9.58 -18.33 20.80
N ALA A 66 9.58 -18.92 19.63
CA ALA A 66 8.76 -18.45 18.51
C ALA A 66 7.33 -18.32 19.04
N ARG A 67 6.85 -17.08 19.18
CA ARG A 67 5.56 -16.78 19.80
C ARG A 67 4.47 -17.27 18.85
N ALA A 68 3.73 -18.29 19.24
CA ALA A 68 2.55 -18.73 18.51
C ALA A 68 1.56 -17.55 18.44
N ALA A 69 1.09 -17.25 17.25
CA ALA A 69 0.05 -16.26 17.06
C ALA A 69 -1.28 -16.98 16.86
N GLU A 70 -2.28 -16.58 17.64
CA GLU A 70 -3.65 -16.96 17.44
C GLU A 70 -4.42 -15.70 17.06
N VAL A 71 -4.96 -15.68 15.84
CA VAL A 71 -5.67 -14.50 15.31
C VAL A 71 -7.07 -14.90 14.88
N ARG A 72 -8.03 -14.03 15.16
CA ARG A 72 -9.40 -14.15 14.65
C ARG A 72 -9.52 -13.31 13.40
N ASP A 73 -9.91 -13.94 12.29
CA ASP A 73 -10.13 -13.26 11.03
C ASP A 73 -11.54 -12.62 10.94
N GLU A 74 -11.81 -11.90 9.86
CA GLU A 74 -13.11 -11.22 9.68
C GLU A 74 -14.29 -12.15 9.40
N ARG A 75 -14.04 -13.44 9.13
CA ARG A 75 -15.07 -14.48 9.09
C ARG A 75 -15.43 -14.98 10.49
N GLY A 76 -14.68 -14.58 11.51
CA GLY A 76 -14.76 -15.09 12.86
C GLY A 76 -14.01 -16.41 13.08
N ALA A 77 -13.28 -16.90 12.09
CA ALA A 77 -12.45 -18.09 12.21
C ALA A 77 -11.16 -17.77 12.99
N THR A 78 -10.80 -18.68 13.90
CA THR A 78 -9.53 -18.58 14.65
C THR A 78 -8.45 -19.36 13.91
N VAL A 79 -7.35 -18.67 13.58
CA VAL A 79 -6.20 -19.25 12.86
C VAL A 79 -4.99 -19.24 13.80
N SER A 80 -4.48 -20.43 14.12
CA SER A 80 -3.28 -20.61 14.93
C SER A 80 -2.06 -20.81 14.04
N LEU A 81 -1.04 -19.98 14.27
CA LEU A 81 0.27 -20.05 13.61
C LEU A 81 1.32 -20.32 14.69
N PRO A 82 2.02 -21.47 14.66
CA PRO A 82 2.99 -21.84 15.71
C PRO A 82 4.21 -20.92 15.72
N SER A 83 4.45 -20.21 14.63
CA SER A 83 5.50 -19.19 14.49
C SER A 83 5.13 -18.20 13.40
N PRO A 84 5.74 -17.00 13.37
CA PRO A 84 5.54 -16.04 12.28
C PRO A 84 5.81 -16.68 10.92
N PRO A 85 4.88 -16.55 9.96
CA PRO A 85 5.00 -17.19 8.66
C PRO A 85 6.18 -16.61 7.86
N ARG A 86 6.92 -17.51 7.20
CA ARG A 86 8.03 -17.16 6.30
C ARG A 86 7.64 -17.23 4.83
N ARG A 87 6.50 -17.83 4.51
CA ARG A 87 5.98 -17.98 3.16
C ARG A 87 4.51 -17.54 3.13
N ILE A 88 4.27 -16.38 2.57
CA ILE A 88 2.96 -15.73 2.54
C ILE A 88 2.54 -15.57 1.09
N VAL A 89 1.32 -15.98 0.76
CA VAL A 89 0.65 -15.59 -0.48
C VAL A 89 -0.40 -14.54 -0.13
N SER A 90 -0.40 -13.42 -0.84
CA SER A 90 -1.37 -12.34 -0.66
C SER A 90 -2.22 -12.16 -1.90
N LEU A 91 -3.54 -12.24 -1.74
CA LEU A 91 -4.54 -12.16 -2.82
C LEU A 91 -5.29 -10.82 -2.82
N LEU A 92 -4.78 -9.82 -2.10
CA LEU A 92 -5.38 -8.48 -2.08
C LEU A 92 -4.27 -7.42 -2.03
N PRO A 93 -4.23 -6.44 -2.96
CA PRO A 93 -3.16 -5.45 -3.04
C PRO A 93 -2.92 -4.67 -1.75
N SER A 94 -3.98 -4.29 -1.03
CA SER A 94 -3.87 -3.59 0.26
C SER A 94 -3.19 -4.42 1.35
N LEU A 95 -3.41 -5.75 1.38
CA LEU A 95 -2.74 -6.66 2.30
C LEU A 95 -1.27 -6.88 1.90
N THR A 96 -0.99 -7.01 0.60
CA THR A 96 0.39 -7.05 0.07
C THR A 96 1.18 -5.83 0.52
N GLU A 97 0.63 -4.63 0.32
CA GLU A 97 1.25 -3.37 0.74
C GLU A 97 1.42 -3.30 2.26
N SER A 98 0.44 -3.79 3.02
CA SER A 98 0.50 -3.81 4.49
C SER A 98 1.58 -4.75 5.03
N VAL A 99 1.73 -5.96 4.46
CA VAL A 99 2.82 -6.88 4.81
C VAL A 99 4.18 -6.23 4.55
N CYS A 100 4.33 -5.55 3.41
CA CYS A 100 5.57 -4.85 3.09
C CYS A 100 5.85 -3.66 4.03
N ALA A 101 4.83 -2.85 4.34
CA ALA A 101 4.97 -1.71 5.25
C ALA A 101 5.32 -2.13 6.69
N LEU A 102 4.89 -3.34 7.08
CA LEU A 102 5.25 -3.96 8.36
C LEU A 102 6.67 -4.56 8.36
N GLY A 103 7.40 -4.51 7.24
CA GLY A 103 8.78 -4.98 7.15
C GLY A 103 8.93 -6.47 6.81
N ALA A 104 7.88 -7.12 6.32
CA ALA A 104 7.87 -8.55 6.00
C ALA A 104 7.69 -8.84 4.49
N CYS A 105 8.09 -7.91 3.63
CA CYS A 105 7.93 -8.01 2.18
C CYS A 105 8.69 -9.19 1.58
N ASP A 106 9.84 -9.54 2.15
CA ASP A 106 10.68 -10.70 1.82
C ASP A 106 10.01 -12.05 2.09
N ARG A 107 8.96 -12.08 2.89
CA ARG A 107 8.18 -13.29 3.20
C ARG A 107 7.07 -13.57 2.18
N LEU A 108 6.78 -12.62 1.29
CA LEU A 108 5.84 -12.83 0.19
C LEU A 108 6.45 -13.76 -0.85
N VAL A 109 5.75 -14.85 -1.18
CA VAL A 109 6.17 -15.84 -2.19
C VAL A 109 5.25 -15.88 -3.40
N GLY A 110 4.11 -15.19 -3.34
CA GLY A 110 3.16 -15.04 -4.43
C GLY A 110 2.14 -13.96 -4.12
N VAL A 111 1.63 -13.32 -5.16
CA VAL A 111 0.68 -12.21 -5.06
C VAL A 111 -0.41 -12.32 -6.11
N ASP A 112 -1.51 -11.60 -5.91
CA ASP A 112 -2.53 -11.44 -6.96
C ASP A 112 -2.00 -10.58 -8.12
N ARG A 113 -2.70 -10.65 -9.28
CA ARG A 113 -2.30 -9.93 -10.51
C ARG A 113 -2.33 -8.40 -10.41
N TYR A 114 -3.00 -7.85 -9.39
CA TYR A 114 -3.15 -6.41 -9.18
C TYR A 114 -2.17 -5.86 -8.15
N SER A 115 -1.47 -6.72 -7.43
CA SER A 115 -0.43 -6.34 -6.48
C SER A 115 0.83 -5.88 -7.21
N ASN A 116 1.01 -4.57 -7.31
CA ASN A 116 2.08 -3.92 -8.08
C ASN A 116 2.93 -2.95 -7.24
N SER A 117 2.66 -2.85 -5.95
CA SER A 117 3.37 -1.95 -5.01
C SER A 117 3.67 -2.69 -3.69
N PRO A 118 4.87 -2.44 -3.09
CA PRO A 118 6.03 -1.70 -3.65
C PRO A 118 6.68 -2.43 -4.84
N ALA A 119 7.60 -1.77 -5.53
CA ALA A 119 8.19 -2.27 -6.78
C ALA A 119 8.70 -3.74 -6.72
N PRO A 120 9.35 -4.22 -5.65
CA PRO A 120 9.85 -5.60 -5.57
C PRO A 120 8.76 -6.68 -5.73
N VAL A 121 7.50 -6.41 -5.35
CA VAL A 121 6.44 -7.42 -5.44
C VAL A 121 6.06 -7.76 -6.89
N ARG A 122 6.40 -6.90 -7.85
CA ARG A 122 6.15 -7.13 -9.28
C ARG A 122 6.93 -8.31 -9.85
N ALA A 123 8.02 -8.71 -9.20
CA ALA A 123 8.84 -9.86 -9.59
C ALA A 123 8.32 -11.18 -9.01
N LEU A 124 7.34 -11.14 -8.10
CA LEU A 124 6.80 -12.34 -7.48
C LEU A 124 5.84 -13.08 -8.42
N PRO A 125 5.73 -14.42 -8.28
CA PRO A 125 4.73 -15.21 -8.96
C PRO A 125 3.31 -14.65 -8.77
N GLN A 126 2.59 -14.46 -9.88
CA GLN A 126 1.19 -14.07 -9.87
C GLN A 126 0.29 -15.29 -9.87
N VAL A 127 -0.59 -15.37 -8.88
CA VAL A 127 -1.47 -16.53 -8.65
C VAL A 127 -2.94 -16.25 -9.00
N GLY A 128 -3.20 -15.40 -9.98
CA GLY A 128 -4.54 -15.04 -10.42
C GLY A 128 -5.04 -13.73 -9.79
N GLY A 129 -6.35 -13.47 -9.84
CA GLY A 129 -6.99 -12.31 -9.20
C GLY A 129 -7.54 -12.66 -7.81
N GLY A 130 -7.92 -11.64 -7.02
CA GLY A 130 -8.51 -11.86 -5.69
C GLY A 130 -9.85 -12.61 -5.72
N LEU A 131 -10.60 -12.51 -6.83
CA LEU A 131 -11.88 -13.21 -7.01
C LEU A 131 -11.76 -14.52 -7.80
N ASP A 132 -10.72 -14.67 -8.61
CA ASP A 132 -10.43 -15.81 -9.48
C ASP A 132 -8.98 -16.31 -9.32
N PRO A 133 -8.53 -16.61 -8.10
CA PRO A 133 -7.17 -17.07 -7.87
C PRO A 133 -6.97 -18.52 -8.36
N ASN A 134 -5.75 -18.82 -8.81
CA ASN A 134 -5.36 -20.16 -9.21
C ASN A 134 -4.90 -20.94 -7.98
N VAL A 135 -5.73 -21.86 -7.51
CA VAL A 135 -5.49 -22.66 -6.29
C VAL A 135 -4.27 -23.55 -6.44
N GLU A 136 -4.07 -24.15 -7.61
CA GLU A 136 -2.93 -25.04 -7.90
C GLU A 136 -1.61 -24.26 -7.81
N ALA A 137 -1.57 -23.06 -8.40
CA ALA A 137 -0.40 -22.17 -8.31
C ALA A 137 -0.12 -21.74 -6.85
N ILE A 138 -1.16 -21.44 -6.07
CA ILE A 138 -1.02 -21.11 -4.65
C ILE A 138 -0.40 -22.25 -3.87
N VAL A 139 -0.95 -23.47 -4.03
CA VAL A 139 -0.48 -24.67 -3.30
C VAL A 139 0.95 -25.03 -3.70
N ALA A 140 1.30 -24.89 -5.00
CA ALA A 140 2.66 -25.14 -5.49
C ALA A 140 3.72 -24.24 -4.82
N LEU A 141 3.33 -23.04 -4.38
CA LEU A 141 4.19 -22.13 -3.63
C LEU A 141 4.38 -22.55 -2.16
N ARG A 142 3.70 -23.59 -1.68
CA ARG A 142 3.78 -24.09 -0.30
C ARG A 142 3.72 -22.97 0.75
N PRO A 143 2.68 -22.15 0.77
CA PRO A 143 2.57 -21.04 1.72
C PRO A 143 2.32 -21.55 3.14
N ASN A 144 2.83 -20.84 4.15
CA ASN A 144 2.45 -21.05 5.55
C ASN A 144 1.06 -20.43 5.84
N VAL A 145 0.72 -19.37 5.11
CA VAL A 145 -0.56 -18.67 5.21
C VAL A 145 -0.90 -17.97 3.90
N VAL A 146 -2.19 -17.92 3.58
CA VAL A 146 -2.76 -17.14 2.49
C VAL A 146 -3.59 -16.01 3.09
N LEU A 147 -3.30 -14.77 2.67
CA LEU A 147 -4.07 -13.57 3.01
C LEU A 147 -5.02 -13.26 1.85
N LEU A 148 -6.32 -13.12 2.15
CA LEU A 148 -7.32 -12.87 1.11
C LEU A 148 -8.49 -12.02 1.63
N SER A 149 -9.35 -11.57 0.73
CA SER A 149 -10.61 -10.91 1.06
C SER A 149 -11.64 -11.91 1.59
N GLN A 150 -12.51 -11.45 2.49
CA GLN A 150 -13.66 -12.22 2.97
C GLN A 150 -14.56 -12.72 1.82
N ALA A 151 -14.63 -11.95 0.73
CA ALA A 151 -15.43 -12.30 -0.45
C ALA A 151 -14.80 -13.38 -1.35
N SER A 152 -13.58 -13.85 -1.04
CA SER A 152 -12.88 -14.83 -1.87
C SER A 152 -13.55 -16.21 -1.83
N ARG A 153 -13.85 -16.77 -3.01
CA ARG A 153 -14.55 -18.04 -3.16
C ARG A 153 -13.66 -19.28 -2.96
N VAL A 154 -12.35 -19.12 -2.88
CA VAL A 154 -11.40 -20.24 -2.80
C VAL A 154 -11.03 -20.63 -1.38
N THR A 155 -11.51 -19.89 -0.38
CA THR A 155 -11.16 -20.07 1.02
C THR A 155 -11.34 -21.52 1.49
N GLN A 156 -12.53 -22.09 1.33
CA GLN A 156 -12.85 -23.47 1.73
C GLN A 156 -11.98 -24.50 1.00
N ARG A 157 -11.70 -24.26 -0.30
CA ARG A 157 -10.87 -25.16 -1.10
C ARG A 157 -9.41 -25.16 -0.61
N LEU A 158 -8.86 -23.99 -0.26
CA LEU A 158 -7.51 -23.87 0.30
C LEU A 158 -7.43 -24.55 1.68
N GLU A 159 -8.42 -24.32 2.54
CA GLU A 159 -8.49 -24.94 3.87
C GLU A 159 -8.61 -26.47 3.79
N ALA A 160 -9.42 -27.01 2.86
CA ALA A 160 -9.53 -28.43 2.60
C ALA A 160 -8.20 -29.07 2.11
N LEU A 161 -7.32 -28.28 1.51
CA LEU A 161 -5.96 -28.67 1.12
C LEU A 161 -4.92 -28.47 2.23
N GLY A 162 -5.36 -28.13 3.46
CA GLY A 162 -4.49 -27.92 4.62
C GLY A 162 -3.77 -26.57 4.65
N VAL A 163 -4.11 -25.64 3.75
CA VAL A 163 -3.51 -24.29 3.71
C VAL A 163 -4.21 -23.40 4.74
N LYS A 164 -3.45 -22.73 5.60
CA LYS A 164 -3.99 -21.74 6.54
C LYS A 164 -4.39 -20.47 5.80
N VAL A 165 -5.58 -19.98 6.07
CA VAL A 165 -6.17 -18.80 5.44
C VAL A 165 -6.54 -17.77 6.48
N ILE A 166 -6.22 -16.51 6.23
CA ILE A 166 -6.66 -15.37 7.05
C ILE A 166 -7.39 -14.39 6.12
N ALA A 167 -8.70 -14.22 6.36
CA ALA A 167 -9.54 -13.34 5.58
C ALA A 167 -9.62 -11.95 6.22
N LEU A 168 -9.17 -10.92 5.50
CA LEU A 168 -9.13 -9.53 5.94
C LEU A 168 -9.58 -8.61 4.80
N GLU A 169 -10.55 -7.74 5.08
CA GLU A 169 -11.12 -6.85 4.05
C GLU A 169 -11.42 -5.46 4.64
N PRO A 170 -10.40 -4.58 4.73
CA PRO A 170 -10.61 -3.25 5.30
C PRO A 170 -11.52 -2.40 4.39
N ARG A 171 -12.56 -1.78 4.98
CA ARG A 171 -13.51 -0.89 4.29
C ARG A 171 -13.51 0.52 4.87
N THR A 172 -13.17 0.64 6.14
CA THR A 172 -13.08 1.89 6.90
C THR A 172 -11.66 2.13 7.39
N SER A 173 -11.36 3.33 7.86
CA SER A 173 -10.07 3.63 8.48
C SER A 173 -9.83 2.80 9.76
N ALA A 174 -10.88 2.54 10.52
CA ALA A 174 -10.81 1.67 11.70
C ALA A 174 -10.44 0.23 11.31
N ASP A 175 -10.98 -0.26 10.20
CA ASP A 175 -10.61 -1.59 9.67
C ASP A 175 -9.15 -1.66 9.26
N VAL A 176 -8.64 -0.62 8.58
CA VAL A 176 -7.21 -0.55 8.20
C VAL A 176 -6.32 -0.66 9.43
N ARG A 177 -6.66 0.08 10.50
CA ARG A 177 -5.93 0.01 11.77
C ARG A 177 -5.96 -1.41 12.35
N ARG A 178 -7.14 -2.03 12.41
CA ARG A 178 -7.33 -3.41 12.90
C ARG A 178 -6.56 -4.43 12.06
N VAL A 179 -6.58 -4.30 10.73
CA VAL A 179 -5.83 -5.18 9.82
C VAL A 179 -4.33 -5.07 10.05
N LEU A 180 -3.81 -3.86 10.27
CA LEU A 180 -2.39 -3.66 10.60
C LEU A 180 -2.02 -4.33 11.93
N ASP A 181 -2.89 -4.25 12.96
CA ASP A 181 -2.69 -4.94 14.24
C ASP A 181 -2.69 -6.46 14.07
N THR A 182 -3.68 -6.97 13.35
CA THR A 182 -3.81 -8.42 13.07
C THR A 182 -2.58 -8.92 12.30
N LEU A 183 -2.16 -8.22 11.24
CA LEU A 183 -0.95 -8.57 10.48
C LEU A 183 0.31 -8.43 11.34
N GLY A 184 0.39 -7.43 12.21
CA GLY A 184 1.48 -7.29 13.18
C GLY A 184 1.62 -8.53 14.06
N ALA A 185 0.52 -9.01 14.62
CA ALA A 185 0.49 -10.25 15.43
C ALA A 185 0.88 -11.47 14.61
N VAL A 186 0.34 -11.63 13.39
CA VAL A 186 0.68 -12.73 12.46
C VAL A 186 2.16 -12.73 12.11
N LEU A 187 2.74 -11.56 11.83
CA LEU A 187 4.10 -11.40 11.36
C LEU A 187 5.14 -11.37 12.50
N GLY A 188 4.68 -11.24 13.76
CA GLY A 188 5.55 -11.06 14.92
C GLY A 188 6.22 -9.69 14.94
N VAL A 189 5.50 -8.64 14.56
CA VAL A 189 5.99 -7.25 14.54
C VAL A 189 5.49 -6.52 15.79
N ASP A 190 6.39 -6.06 16.64
CA ASP A 190 6.06 -5.46 17.95
C ASP A 190 5.33 -4.11 17.84
N ASP A 191 5.68 -3.26 16.87
CA ASP A 191 5.04 -1.94 16.67
C ASP A 191 4.40 -1.82 15.28
N ALA A 192 3.34 -2.59 15.05
CA ALA A 192 2.54 -2.48 13.83
C ALA A 192 1.82 -1.12 13.75
N GLN A 193 1.48 -0.53 14.90
CA GLN A 193 0.80 0.76 14.98
C GLN A 193 1.63 1.94 14.46
N ARG A 194 2.95 1.80 14.30
CA ARG A 194 3.77 2.84 13.65
C ARG A 194 3.29 3.18 12.25
N VAL A 195 2.80 2.15 11.51
CA VAL A 195 2.28 2.33 10.15
C VAL A 195 1.00 3.16 10.19
N TRP A 196 0.09 2.84 11.12
CA TRP A 196 -1.14 3.61 11.30
C TRP A 196 -0.86 5.05 11.72
N ARG A 197 0.04 5.29 12.68
CA ARG A 197 0.43 6.66 13.08
C ARG A 197 0.96 7.48 11.90
N ALA A 198 1.75 6.87 11.01
CA ALA A 198 2.24 7.54 9.80
C ALA A 198 1.11 7.87 8.81
N ILE A 199 0.14 6.97 8.63
CA ILE A 199 -1.05 7.22 7.81
C ILE A 199 -1.84 8.40 8.39
N ASP A 200 -2.16 8.34 9.68
CA ASP A 200 -2.98 9.34 10.35
C ASP A 200 -2.36 10.74 10.31
N ALA A 201 -1.06 10.83 10.62
CA ALA A 201 -0.30 12.07 10.52
C ALA A 201 -0.25 12.62 9.09
N GLY A 202 -0.08 11.75 8.08
CA GLY A 202 -0.05 12.15 6.68
C GLY A 202 -1.39 12.66 6.17
N VAL A 203 -2.51 12.05 6.59
CA VAL A 203 -3.87 12.53 6.27
C VAL A 203 -4.13 13.87 6.96
N ALA A 204 -3.72 14.03 8.23
CA ALA A 204 -3.84 15.30 8.94
C ALA A 204 -3.04 16.43 8.28
N ALA A 205 -1.81 16.16 7.84
CA ALA A 205 -0.99 17.12 7.12
C ALA A 205 -1.63 17.54 5.78
N ALA A 206 -2.20 16.58 5.03
CA ALA A 206 -2.94 16.89 3.80
C ALA A 206 -4.16 17.78 4.07
N ALA A 207 -4.88 17.53 5.16
CA ALA A 207 -6.03 18.36 5.55
C ALA A 207 -5.62 19.80 5.95
N GLN A 208 -4.48 19.94 6.61
CA GLN A 208 -3.95 21.27 6.98
C GLN A 208 -3.47 22.08 5.77
N SER A 209 -3.00 21.44 4.71
CA SER A 209 -2.54 22.11 3.50
C SER A 209 -3.67 22.67 2.62
N LEU A 210 -4.94 22.32 2.90
CA LEU A 210 -6.07 22.73 2.09
C LEU A 210 -6.46 24.19 2.33
N PRO A 211 -6.64 25.00 1.25
CA PRO A 211 -7.19 26.34 1.34
C PRO A 211 -8.60 26.34 1.97
N ALA A 212 -8.90 27.38 2.75
CA ALA A 212 -10.23 27.53 3.34
C ALA A 212 -11.36 27.50 2.28
N ALA A 213 -11.13 28.08 1.10
CA ALA A 213 -12.07 28.11 -0.02
C ALA A 213 -12.41 26.71 -0.59
N ALA A 214 -11.55 25.71 -0.39
CA ALA A 214 -11.81 24.34 -0.84
C ALA A 214 -12.65 23.52 0.15
N ARG A 215 -12.80 24.02 1.39
CA ARG A 215 -13.57 23.34 2.43
C ARG A 215 -15.06 23.41 2.16
N GLY A 216 -15.79 22.39 2.56
CA GLY A 216 -17.23 22.28 2.36
C GLY A 216 -17.64 21.93 0.93
N THR A 217 -16.69 21.77 -0.02
CA THR A 217 -16.98 21.34 -1.39
C THR A 217 -17.73 20.02 -1.41
N ARG A 218 -18.83 19.95 -2.15
CA ARG A 218 -19.65 18.76 -2.32
C ARG A 218 -19.03 17.83 -3.35
N VAL A 219 -18.49 16.70 -2.89
CA VAL A 219 -17.70 15.76 -3.71
C VAL A 219 -18.48 14.47 -3.97
N TYR A 220 -18.47 14.03 -5.21
CA TYR A 220 -18.79 12.67 -5.61
C TYR A 220 -17.48 11.94 -5.97
N PHE A 221 -17.21 10.80 -5.33
CA PHE A 221 -16.09 9.94 -5.67
C PHE A 221 -16.61 8.64 -6.30
N GLU A 222 -16.27 8.43 -7.58
CA GLU A 222 -16.61 7.20 -8.28
C GLU A 222 -15.46 6.21 -8.21
N VAL A 223 -15.74 5.04 -7.60
CA VAL A 223 -14.78 3.95 -7.46
C VAL A 223 -14.64 3.16 -8.76
N ASN A 224 -15.78 2.88 -9.42
CA ASN A 224 -15.82 2.30 -10.75
C ASN A 224 -17.11 2.69 -11.49
N ASN A 225 -17.13 2.44 -12.81
CA ASN A 225 -18.20 2.88 -13.73
C ASN A 225 -19.52 2.10 -13.63
N ALA A 226 -19.72 1.20 -12.66
CA ALA A 226 -20.93 0.39 -12.55
C ALA A 226 -22.12 1.00 -11.78
N PRO A 227 -22.28 2.26 -11.39
CA PRO A 227 -21.39 3.19 -10.72
C PRO A 227 -21.32 2.89 -9.21
N TYR A 228 -20.23 2.32 -8.78
CA TYR A 228 -19.95 2.19 -7.34
C TYR A 228 -19.30 3.48 -6.84
N ALA A 229 -19.84 4.02 -5.77
CA ALA A 229 -19.35 5.25 -5.15
C ALA A 229 -18.67 4.97 -3.80
N ALA A 230 -17.80 5.89 -3.38
CA ALA A 230 -17.31 5.93 -2.02
C ALA A 230 -18.30 6.70 -1.14
N GLY A 231 -18.98 6.02 -0.22
CA GLY A 231 -19.87 6.61 0.79
C GLY A 231 -19.08 7.21 1.95
N GLU A 232 -19.74 8.02 2.77
CA GLU A 232 -19.14 8.70 3.94
C GLU A 232 -18.44 7.73 4.89
N THR A 233 -18.94 6.50 5.03
CA THR A 233 -18.39 5.47 5.93
C THR A 233 -17.26 4.65 5.33
N SER A 234 -16.90 4.87 4.07
CA SER A 234 -15.72 4.23 3.47
C SER A 234 -14.43 4.96 3.89
N PHE A 235 -13.29 4.27 3.87
CA PHE A 235 -11.98 4.90 4.11
C PHE A 235 -11.71 6.10 3.18
N ILE A 236 -12.27 6.09 1.94
CA ILE A 236 -12.21 7.20 0.99
C ILE A 236 -13.09 8.36 1.49
N GLY A 237 -14.35 8.05 1.86
CA GLY A 237 -15.29 9.05 2.36
C GLY A 237 -14.84 9.68 3.67
N GLU A 238 -14.33 8.89 4.61
CA GLU A 238 -13.73 9.36 5.85
C GLU A 238 -12.53 10.28 5.58
N THR A 239 -11.70 9.95 4.57
CA THR A 239 -10.57 10.81 4.16
C THR A 239 -11.07 12.13 3.58
N LEU A 240 -12.09 12.12 2.70
CA LEU A 240 -12.72 13.35 2.18
C LEU A 240 -13.26 14.25 3.30
N ILE A 241 -13.94 13.66 4.29
CA ILE A 241 -14.47 14.39 5.45
C ILE A 241 -13.33 15.00 6.27
N ARG A 242 -12.27 14.25 6.51
CA ARG A 242 -11.06 14.75 7.20
C ARG A 242 -10.38 15.90 6.46
N LEU A 243 -10.42 15.87 5.13
CA LEU A 243 -9.97 16.99 4.28
C LEU A 243 -10.92 18.19 4.34
N GLY A 244 -12.07 18.09 5.01
CA GLY A 244 -13.06 19.15 5.13
C GLY A 244 -14.02 19.26 3.94
N ALA A 245 -14.06 18.27 3.05
CA ALA A 245 -15.05 18.16 1.98
C ALA A 245 -16.37 17.55 2.50
N ARG A 246 -17.46 17.69 1.71
CA ARG A 246 -18.75 17.05 1.96
C ARG A 246 -18.96 15.95 0.94
N ASN A 247 -19.05 14.72 1.39
CA ASN A 247 -19.41 13.60 0.51
C ASN A 247 -20.90 13.68 0.17
N VAL A 248 -21.26 13.52 -1.12
CA VAL A 248 -22.67 13.53 -1.54
C VAL A 248 -23.35 12.16 -1.36
N VAL A 249 -22.60 11.15 -0.94
CA VAL A 249 -23.09 9.78 -0.68
C VAL A 249 -23.13 9.54 0.82
N PRO A 250 -24.32 9.66 1.46
CA PRO A 250 -24.44 9.66 2.92
C PRO A 250 -24.14 8.29 3.52
N ALA A 251 -23.82 8.28 4.81
CA ALA A 251 -23.50 7.09 5.61
C ALA A 251 -24.58 5.99 5.53
N ALA A 252 -25.86 6.36 5.43
CA ALA A 252 -26.97 5.42 5.36
C ALA A 252 -26.93 4.47 4.16
N LEU A 253 -26.18 4.82 3.09
CA LEU A 253 -26.02 3.97 1.92
C LEU A 253 -24.86 2.97 2.05
N GLY A 254 -24.12 3.02 3.15
CA GLY A 254 -22.96 2.16 3.39
C GLY A 254 -21.68 2.64 2.72
N PRO A 255 -20.56 1.88 2.87
CA PRO A 255 -19.24 2.35 2.46
C PRO A 255 -19.05 2.38 0.94
N PHE A 256 -19.59 1.41 0.19
CA PHE A 256 -19.40 1.32 -1.26
C PHE A 256 -20.71 0.95 -1.98
N PRO A 257 -21.71 1.85 -1.97
CA PRO A 257 -22.98 1.55 -2.61
C PRO A 257 -22.89 1.56 -4.13
N LYS A 258 -23.61 0.66 -4.78
CA LYS A 258 -23.94 0.79 -6.19
C LYS A 258 -25.11 1.78 -6.31
N LEU A 259 -24.88 2.91 -6.97
CA LEU A 259 -25.88 3.97 -7.09
C LEU A 259 -26.68 3.85 -8.39
N ASN A 260 -27.91 4.33 -8.36
CA ASN A 260 -28.61 4.71 -9.58
C ASN A 260 -27.93 5.98 -10.14
N PRO A 261 -27.59 6.06 -11.44
CA PRO A 261 -27.01 7.26 -12.06
C PRO A 261 -27.80 8.55 -11.80
N GLU A 262 -29.16 8.45 -11.73
CA GLU A 262 -30.01 9.59 -11.39
C GLU A 262 -29.82 10.13 -9.97
N TYR A 263 -29.32 9.28 -9.05
CA TYR A 263 -28.96 9.74 -7.71
C TYR A 263 -27.86 10.80 -7.78
N VAL A 264 -26.84 10.57 -8.61
CA VAL A 264 -25.70 11.50 -8.76
C VAL A 264 -26.17 12.81 -9.38
N VAL A 265 -27.10 12.75 -10.36
CA VAL A 265 -27.73 13.94 -10.97
C VAL A 265 -28.48 14.76 -9.91
N ARG A 266 -29.33 14.11 -9.08
CA ARG A 266 -30.06 14.80 -8.00
C ARG A 266 -29.15 15.33 -6.89
N ALA A 267 -28.09 14.59 -6.57
CA ALA A 267 -27.09 15.00 -5.58
C ALA A 267 -26.30 16.23 -6.04
N ASP A 268 -26.21 16.46 -7.34
CA ASP A 268 -25.58 17.63 -7.98
C ASP A 268 -24.25 18.03 -7.33
N PRO A 269 -23.21 17.18 -7.40
CA PRO A 269 -21.91 17.49 -6.82
C PRO A 269 -21.24 18.71 -7.47
N GLU A 270 -20.40 19.38 -6.71
CA GLU A 270 -19.59 20.52 -7.15
C GLU A 270 -18.24 20.08 -7.71
N LEU A 271 -17.79 18.89 -7.32
CA LEU A 271 -16.55 18.27 -7.77
C LEU A 271 -16.77 16.77 -7.93
N ILE A 272 -16.22 16.19 -9.01
CA ILE A 272 -16.18 14.74 -9.24
C ILE A 272 -14.74 14.26 -9.21
N MET A 273 -14.50 13.19 -8.44
CA MET A 273 -13.23 12.47 -8.38
C MET A 273 -13.43 11.09 -9.02
N VAL A 274 -12.61 10.72 -10.00
CA VAL A 274 -12.80 9.48 -10.76
C VAL A 274 -11.48 8.98 -11.34
N GLY A 275 -11.26 7.66 -11.34
CA GLY A 275 -10.13 7.04 -12.03
C GLY A 275 -10.25 7.11 -13.54
N ALA A 276 -9.13 7.21 -14.27
CA ALA A 276 -9.10 7.39 -15.72
C ALA A 276 -9.96 6.37 -16.48
N ARG A 277 -9.95 5.10 -16.04
CA ARG A 277 -10.77 4.04 -16.67
C ARG A 277 -12.28 4.28 -16.57
N SER A 278 -12.73 4.86 -15.47
CA SER A 278 -14.16 5.16 -15.23
C SER A 278 -14.58 6.53 -15.74
N ALA A 279 -13.60 7.41 -16.02
CA ALA A 279 -13.83 8.77 -16.53
C ALA A 279 -14.25 8.79 -18.00
N ALA A 280 -13.95 7.74 -18.78
CA ALA A 280 -14.34 7.67 -20.19
C ALA A 280 -15.86 7.75 -20.34
N GLY A 281 -16.33 8.70 -21.14
CA GLY A 281 -17.76 8.89 -21.40
C GLY A 281 -18.59 9.39 -20.22
N LEU A 282 -17.97 9.88 -19.14
CA LEU A 282 -18.67 10.33 -17.94
C LEU A 282 -19.64 11.46 -18.22
N GLU A 283 -19.24 12.45 -19.01
CA GLU A 283 -20.06 13.62 -19.36
C GLU A 283 -21.23 13.28 -20.29
N GLN A 284 -21.12 12.19 -21.05
CA GLN A 284 -22.15 11.72 -21.99
C GLN A 284 -23.22 10.85 -21.31
N ARG A 285 -23.06 10.50 -20.02
CA ARG A 285 -24.06 9.73 -19.29
C ARG A 285 -25.38 10.51 -19.22
N PRO A 286 -26.56 9.85 -19.36
CA PRO A 286 -27.85 10.53 -19.33
C PRO A 286 -28.04 11.41 -18.10
N GLY A 287 -28.35 12.71 -18.33
CA GLY A 287 -28.54 13.71 -17.28
C GLY A 287 -27.29 14.30 -16.64
N TRP A 288 -26.10 13.71 -16.85
CA TRP A 288 -24.88 14.18 -16.19
C TRP A 288 -24.37 15.52 -16.69
N GLY A 289 -24.66 15.89 -17.95
CA GLY A 289 -24.36 17.22 -18.48
C GLY A 289 -24.97 18.38 -17.68
N GLY A 290 -26.04 18.12 -16.92
CA GLY A 290 -26.70 19.09 -16.03
C GLY A 290 -26.00 19.29 -14.68
N ILE A 291 -25.11 18.39 -14.26
CA ILE A 291 -24.41 18.42 -12.97
C ILE A 291 -23.44 19.61 -12.94
N ARG A 292 -23.42 20.36 -11.82
CA ARG A 292 -22.54 21.53 -11.65
C ARG A 292 -21.07 21.23 -11.89
N ALA A 293 -20.57 20.10 -11.39
CA ALA A 293 -19.19 19.66 -11.60
C ALA A 293 -18.88 19.46 -13.07
N VAL A 294 -19.80 18.86 -13.84
CA VAL A 294 -19.61 18.60 -15.28
C VAL A 294 -19.63 19.91 -16.07
N ARG A 295 -20.65 20.77 -15.86
CA ARG A 295 -20.74 22.07 -16.52
C ARG A 295 -19.53 22.97 -16.26
N ALA A 296 -18.99 22.92 -15.04
CA ALA A 296 -17.85 23.72 -14.63
C ALA A 296 -16.49 23.04 -14.87
N GLN A 297 -16.47 21.86 -15.50
CA GLN A 297 -15.26 21.06 -15.77
C GLN A 297 -14.44 20.77 -14.48
N ARG A 298 -15.13 20.63 -13.35
CA ARG A 298 -14.53 20.28 -12.05
C ARG A 298 -14.52 18.77 -11.86
N ILE A 299 -13.75 18.10 -12.70
CA ILE A 299 -13.60 16.65 -12.68
C ILE A 299 -12.12 16.34 -12.54
N CYS A 300 -11.72 15.69 -11.44
CA CYS A 300 -10.37 15.16 -11.30
C CYS A 300 -10.33 13.73 -11.84
N ARG A 301 -9.54 13.55 -12.88
CA ARG A 301 -9.28 12.26 -13.51
C ARG A 301 -7.92 11.77 -13.05
N PHE A 302 -7.92 10.74 -12.23
CA PHE A 302 -6.69 10.16 -11.69
C PHE A 302 -6.12 9.12 -12.64
N THR A 303 -4.81 9.08 -12.82
CA THR A 303 -4.13 8.04 -13.62
C THR A 303 -4.43 6.64 -13.07
N ALA A 304 -4.01 5.59 -13.78
CA ALA A 304 -4.19 4.23 -13.29
C ALA A 304 -3.43 4.00 -11.98
N GLU A 305 -2.21 4.52 -11.88
CA GLU A 305 -1.36 4.44 -10.69
C GLU A 305 -1.96 5.21 -9.51
N GLU A 306 -2.42 6.44 -9.74
CA GLU A 306 -3.11 7.25 -8.73
C GLU A 306 -4.42 6.59 -8.28
N SER A 307 -5.16 5.98 -9.21
CA SER A 307 -6.39 5.24 -8.89
C SER A 307 -6.09 4.05 -7.97
N ASP A 308 -5.02 3.30 -8.24
CA ASP A 308 -4.55 2.22 -7.38
C ASP A 308 -4.26 2.71 -5.95
N VAL A 309 -3.67 3.90 -5.80
CA VAL A 309 -3.44 4.52 -4.48
C VAL A 309 -4.75 4.86 -3.79
N LEU A 310 -5.69 5.45 -4.52
CA LEU A 310 -6.94 5.97 -3.99
C LEU A 310 -7.92 4.88 -3.54
N VAL A 311 -7.93 3.71 -4.21
CA VAL A 311 -8.92 2.64 -3.95
C VAL A 311 -8.40 1.51 -3.07
N ARG A 312 -7.15 1.59 -2.58
CA ARG A 312 -6.54 0.58 -1.71
C ARG A 312 -6.47 1.05 -0.26
N PRO A 313 -7.30 0.48 0.64
CA PRO A 313 -7.26 0.81 2.06
C PRO A 313 -6.02 0.21 2.73
N GLY A 314 -5.02 1.05 3.02
CA GLY A 314 -3.76 0.55 3.57
C GLY A 314 -2.69 1.61 3.73
N PRO A 315 -1.41 1.23 3.70
CA PRO A 315 -0.29 2.10 4.04
C PRO A 315 -0.20 3.40 3.22
N ARG A 316 -0.75 3.40 1.99
CA ARG A 316 -0.71 4.56 1.09
C ARG A 316 -1.89 5.54 1.25
N MET A 317 -2.74 5.39 2.27
CA MET A 317 -3.85 6.33 2.50
C MET A 317 -3.40 7.78 2.70
N ALA A 318 -2.21 8.02 3.25
CA ALA A 318 -1.65 9.36 3.32
C ALA A 318 -1.32 9.95 1.94
N GLU A 319 -0.87 9.12 0.99
CA GLU A 319 -0.66 9.50 -0.40
C GLU A 319 -2.01 9.78 -1.09
N ALA A 320 -3.01 8.91 -0.88
CA ALA A 320 -4.37 9.12 -1.35
C ALA A 320 -4.95 10.46 -0.87
N ALA A 321 -4.76 10.81 0.41
CA ALA A 321 -5.18 12.08 0.96
C ALA A 321 -4.52 13.27 0.26
N ARG A 322 -3.22 13.18 -0.07
CA ARG A 322 -2.52 14.24 -0.84
C ARG A 322 -3.08 14.38 -2.26
N LEU A 323 -3.39 13.27 -2.93
CA LEU A 323 -4.02 13.30 -4.27
C LEU A 323 -5.39 13.97 -4.23
N MET A 324 -6.22 13.62 -3.26
CA MET A 324 -7.54 14.25 -3.06
C MET A 324 -7.40 15.74 -2.70
N ALA A 325 -6.45 16.09 -1.82
CA ALA A 325 -6.20 17.46 -1.42
C ALA A 325 -5.73 18.32 -2.60
N ARG A 326 -4.84 17.79 -3.46
CA ARG A 326 -4.43 18.45 -4.71
C ARG A 326 -5.64 18.73 -5.59
N CYS A 327 -6.48 17.73 -5.84
CA CYS A 327 -7.70 17.88 -6.62
C CYS A 327 -8.62 18.97 -6.06
N LEU A 328 -8.86 18.97 -4.74
CA LEU A 328 -9.66 20.01 -4.07
C LEU A 328 -9.03 21.40 -4.21
N SER A 329 -7.71 21.50 -4.04
CA SER A 329 -7.00 22.78 -4.15
C SER A 329 -6.99 23.36 -5.58
N GLU A 330 -7.09 22.52 -6.60
CA GLU A 330 -7.04 22.94 -7.99
C GLU A 330 -8.43 23.17 -8.60
N ARG A 331 -9.46 22.46 -8.12
CA ARG A 331 -10.76 22.34 -8.80
C ARG A 331 -11.97 22.70 -7.94
N ALA A 332 -11.83 22.93 -6.64
CA ALA A 332 -12.99 23.27 -5.81
C ALA A 332 -13.59 24.62 -6.21
N PRO A 333 -14.93 24.83 -6.01
CA PRO A 333 -15.55 26.13 -6.18
C PRO A 333 -14.88 27.18 -5.29
N GLY A 334 -14.61 28.36 -5.82
CA GLY A 334 -13.97 29.45 -5.05
C GLY A 334 -12.44 29.41 -5.01
N VAL A 335 -11.81 28.35 -5.52
CA VAL A 335 -10.38 28.34 -5.75
C VAL A 335 -10.08 28.92 -7.13
N ALA A 336 -9.19 29.93 -7.19
CA ALA A 336 -8.75 30.48 -8.47
C ALA A 336 -8.02 29.38 -9.27
N PRO A 337 -8.30 29.22 -10.57
CA PRO A 337 -7.59 28.25 -11.39
C PRO A 337 -6.09 28.52 -11.31
N ALA A 338 -5.30 27.47 -11.08
CA ALA A 338 -3.85 27.57 -11.12
C ALA A 338 -3.45 28.21 -12.45
N LYS A 339 -2.69 29.30 -12.41
CA LYS A 339 -2.15 29.93 -13.63
C LYS A 339 -1.37 28.83 -14.36
N ALA A 340 -1.79 28.52 -15.58
CA ALA A 340 -1.00 27.67 -16.45
C ALA A 340 0.39 28.31 -16.55
N THR A 341 1.40 27.67 -16.01
CA THR A 341 2.79 28.05 -16.21
C THR A 341 3.09 27.78 -17.69
N PRO A 342 3.59 28.76 -18.47
CA PRO A 342 3.85 28.63 -19.91
C PRO A 342 4.89 27.55 -20.22
#